data_dc4bc0c4263f49cad4b4190c166a7466
#
_entry.id   dc4bc0c4263f49cad4b4190c166a7466
#
_cell.length_a   1.000
_cell.length_b   1.000
_cell.length_c   1.000
_cell.angle_alpha   90.00
_cell.angle_beta   90.00
_cell.angle_gamma   90.00
#
_symmetry.space_group_name_H-M   'P 1'
#
loop_
_entity.id
_entity.type
_entity.pdbx_description
1 polymer ?
#
loop_
_entity_poly.entity_id
_entity_poly.type
_entity_poly.pdbx_seq_one_letter_code
_entity_poly.pdbx_strand_id
1 'polypeptide(L)'
;VSNKFWEEKLEEKSVEDFEKELEEISNETQDIDIEVEEILHETENTVELNDSGSGGLIPIWFFTIIWCSASFIATVVIGSGIIADIGTSNWEPVDGVIKSSGVSSSTDGEGGTTYCLHVSYQYTVGGKTYDGDRISYSTENSCNSWSKNADDDYPEGKEITVYYDPSNPSESVLQSGLAGVDFFMCCFCIFPLIGLFLLFASISSTITYYKER
;
A
#
# COMPACT_ATOMS: atom_id res chain seq x y z
N VAL A 1 -61.65 -15.75 -11.18
CA VAL A 1 -61.43 -16.79 -10.15
C VAL A 1 -60.12 -17.56 -10.42
N SER A 2 -59.68 -17.61 -11.69
CA SER A 2 -58.50 -18.42 -12.10
C SER A 2 -57.12 -17.80 -11.77
N ASN A 3 -56.99 -16.48 -11.70
CA ASN A 3 -55.69 -15.82 -11.50
C ASN A 3 -55.17 -15.92 -10.03
N LYS A 4 -56.08 -15.89 -9.07
CA LYS A 4 -55.70 -15.90 -7.64
C LYS A 4 -55.08 -17.22 -7.19
N PHE A 5 -55.46 -18.32 -7.81
CA PHE A 5 -54.90 -19.65 -7.51
C PHE A 5 -53.43 -19.80 -7.99
N TRP A 6 -53.11 -19.19 -9.11
CA TRP A 6 -51.76 -19.25 -9.66
C TRP A 6 -50.79 -18.28 -8.96
N GLU A 7 -51.29 -17.12 -8.51
CA GLU A 7 -50.50 -16.17 -7.71
C GLU A 7 -50.14 -16.76 -6.35
N GLU A 8 -51.10 -17.41 -5.65
CA GLU A 8 -50.87 -18.08 -4.37
C GLU A 8 -49.84 -19.23 -4.49
N LYS A 9 -49.86 -19.99 -5.60
CA LYS A 9 -48.95 -21.10 -5.85
C LYS A 9 -47.55 -20.63 -6.25
N LEU A 10 -47.40 -19.45 -6.86
CA LEU A 10 -46.12 -18.85 -7.17
C LEU A 10 -45.46 -18.23 -5.92
N GLU A 11 -46.28 -17.67 -5.02
CA GLU A 11 -45.83 -17.11 -3.75
C GLU A 11 -45.37 -18.24 -2.79
N GLU A 12 -46.13 -19.35 -2.72
CA GLU A 12 -45.75 -20.52 -1.92
C GLU A 12 -44.44 -21.15 -2.40
N LYS A 13 -44.24 -21.25 -3.74
CA LYS A 13 -43.00 -21.77 -4.32
C LYS A 13 -41.83 -20.87 -4.07
N SER A 14 -41.98 -19.54 -4.06
CA SER A 14 -40.92 -18.59 -3.78
C SER A 14 -40.49 -18.60 -2.30
N VAL A 15 -41.40 -18.86 -1.39
CA VAL A 15 -41.13 -18.99 0.04
C VAL A 15 -40.38 -20.29 0.33
N GLU A 16 -40.76 -21.39 -0.29
CA GLU A 16 -40.11 -22.69 -0.12
C GLU A 16 -38.68 -22.69 -0.67
N ASP A 17 -38.43 -22.03 -1.82
CA ASP A 17 -37.11 -21.85 -2.40
C ASP A 17 -36.23 -20.96 -1.50
N PHE A 18 -36.78 -19.93 -0.89
CA PHE A 18 -36.07 -19.03 0.02
C PHE A 18 -35.75 -19.70 1.37
N GLU A 19 -36.67 -20.49 1.93
CA GLU A 19 -36.40 -21.26 3.15
C GLU A 19 -35.29 -22.27 2.93
N LYS A 20 -35.24 -22.92 1.76
CA LYS A 20 -34.16 -23.84 1.40
C LYS A 20 -32.81 -23.15 1.27
N GLU A 21 -32.77 -21.95 0.68
CA GLU A 21 -31.55 -21.16 0.57
C GLU A 21 -31.04 -20.68 1.95
N LEU A 22 -31.97 -20.32 2.86
CA LEU A 22 -31.62 -20.01 4.25
C LEU A 22 -31.06 -21.20 5.03
N GLU A 23 -31.60 -22.40 4.80
CA GLU A 23 -31.14 -23.63 5.43
C GLU A 23 -29.73 -24.00 4.91
N GLU A 24 -29.45 -23.80 3.62
CA GLU A 24 -28.14 -24.01 3.01
C GLU A 24 -27.09 -23.03 3.56
N ILE A 25 -27.43 -21.75 3.68
CA ILE A 25 -26.56 -20.72 4.29
C ILE A 25 -26.31 -21.03 5.78
N SER A 26 -27.32 -21.47 6.50
CA SER A 26 -27.19 -21.83 7.92
C SER A 26 -26.25 -23.02 8.13
N ASN A 27 -26.32 -24.03 7.26
CA ASN A 27 -25.43 -25.19 7.31
C ASN A 27 -23.98 -24.79 6.95
N GLU A 28 -23.80 -23.95 5.93
CA GLU A 28 -22.48 -23.45 5.52
C GLU A 28 -21.84 -22.60 6.64
N THR A 29 -22.64 -21.79 7.34
CA THR A 29 -22.16 -20.99 8.49
C THR A 29 -21.75 -21.88 9.64
N GLN A 30 -22.48 -22.96 9.90
CA GLN A 30 -22.17 -23.92 10.96
C GLN A 30 -20.88 -24.71 10.67
N ASP A 31 -20.63 -25.07 9.40
CA ASP A 31 -19.40 -25.73 8.99
C ASP A 31 -18.19 -24.80 9.14
N ILE A 32 -18.34 -23.49 8.84
CA ILE A 32 -17.29 -22.47 9.06
C ILE A 32 -16.98 -22.31 10.55
N ASP A 33 -17.99 -22.29 11.41
CA ASP A 33 -17.79 -22.17 12.87
C ASP A 33 -17.00 -23.37 13.43
N ILE A 34 -17.28 -24.58 12.93
CA ILE A 34 -16.54 -25.80 13.33
C ILE A 34 -15.09 -25.73 12.85
N GLU A 35 -14.85 -25.29 11.62
CA GLU A 35 -13.49 -25.16 11.08
C GLU A 35 -12.67 -24.11 11.84
N VAL A 36 -13.30 -23.00 12.22
CA VAL A 36 -12.67 -21.95 13.05
C VAL A 36 -12.35 -22.45 14.45
N GLU A 37 -13.23 -23.20 15.10
CA GLU A 37 -12.95 -23.84 16.41
C GLU A 37 -11.79 -24.83 16.33
N GLU A 38 -11.73 -25.64 15.26
CA GLU A 38 -10.64 -26.60 15.05
C GLU A 38 -9.29 -25.90 14.84
N ILE A 39 -9.26 -24.82 14.04
CA ILE A 39 -8.07 -23.99 13.83
C ILE A 39 -7.64 -23.32 15.13
N LEU A 40 -8.57 -22.79 15.91
CA LEU A 40 -8.27 -22.18 17.23
C LEU A 40 -7.69 -23.18 18.20
N HIS A 41 -8.25 -24.40 18.25
CA HIS A 41 -7.77 -25.48 19.13
C HIS A 41 -6.40 -26.00 18.69
N GLU A 42 -6.13 -26.08 17.37
CA GLU A 42 -4.82 -26.44 16.83
C GLU A 42 -3.79 -25.36 17.13
N THR A 43 -4.18 -24.08 17.04
CA THR A 43 -3.33 -22.95 17.36
C THR A 43 -3.01 -22.91 18.88
N GLU A 44 -3.98 -23.20 19.74
CA GLU A 44 -3.79 -23.24 21.18
C GLU A 44 -2.87 -24.39 21.60
N ASN A 45 -3.01 -25.57 20.98
CA ASN A 45 -2.12 -26.72 21.20
C ASN A 45 -0.69 -26.46 20.70
N THR A 46 -0.52 -25.71 19.58
CA THR A 46 0.83 -25.36 19.11
C THR A 46 1.50 -24.32 19.99
N VAL A 47 0.74 -23.47 20.66
CA VAL A 47 1.26 -22.52 21.66
C VAL A 47 1.68 -23.22 22.95
N GLU A 48 0.92 -24.23 23.43
CA GLU A 48 1.29 -24.99 24.63
C GLU A 48 2.51 -25.91 24.44
N LEU A 49 2.72 -26.44 23.23
CA LEU A 49 3.89 -27.32 22.94
C LEU A 49 5.23 -26.56 22.92
N ASN A 50 5.23 -25.24 22.97
CA ASN A 50 6.45 -24.41 22.94
C ASN A 50 6.88 -23.88 24.32
N ASP A 51 6.21 -24.29 25.41
CA ASP A 51 6.58 -23.88 26.78
C ASP A 51 7.61 -24.83 27.43
N SER A 52 8.64 -25.22 26.70
CA SER A 52 9.79 -25.93 27.24
C SER A 52 11.06 -25.09 27.13
N GLY A 53 11.20 -24.13 28.04
CA GLY A 53 12.47 -23.56 28.45
C GLY A 53 13.32 -22.87 27.39
N SER A 54 13.48 -21.55 27.44
CA SER A 54 14.35 -20.66 26.64
C SER A 54 14.17 -20.71 25.10
N GLY A 55 13.61 -21.78 24.56
CA GLY A 55 13.35 -21.90 23.11
C GLY A 55 12.29 -20.93 22.57
N GLY A 56 11.33 -20.51 23.39
CA GLY A 56 10.25 -19.61 22.98
C GLY A 56 10.67 -18.15 22.78
N LEU A 57 11.67 -17.67 23.51
CA LEU A 57 12.15 -16.29 23.40
C LEU A 57 12.98 -16.04 22.14
N ILE A 58 13.77 -17.03 21.71
CA ILE A 58 14.67 -16.89 20.55
C ILE A 58 13.91 -16.61 19.26
N PRO A 59 12.86 -17.37 18.87
CA PRO A 59 12.13 -17.10 17.64
C PRO A 59 11.37 -15.76 17.68
N ILE A 60 10.85 -15.35 18.86
CA ILE A 60 10.16 -14.05 19.01
C ILE A 60 11.16 -12.92 18.76
N TRP A 61 12.35 -12.95 19.38
CA TRP A 61 13.37 -11.92 19.17
C TRP A 61 13.90 -11.91 17.73
N PHE A 62 14.10 -13.09 17.13
CA PHE A 62 14.54 -13.22 15.75
C PHE A 62 13.53 -12.57 14.78
N PHE A 63 12.24 -12.89 14.93
CA PHE A 63 11.18 -12.28 14.14
C PHE A 63 11.10 -10.75 14.36
N THR A 64 11.16 -10.30 15.60
CA THR A 64 11.12 -8.87 15.95
C THR A 64 12.28 -8.10 15.33
N ILE A 65 13.51 -8.65 15.37
CA ILE A 65 14.70 -8.01 14.79
C ILE A 65 14.55 -7.89 13.27
N ILE A 66 14.14 -8.97 12.58
CA ILE A 66 13.94 -8.95 11.13
C ILE A 66 12.86 -7.93 10.76
N TRP A 67 11.71 -7.96 11.43
CA TRP A 67 10.62 -7.04 11.18
C TRP A 67 11.01 -5.59 11.41
N CYS A 68 11.64 -5.28 12.53
CA CYS A 68 12.10 -3.92 12.84
C CYS A 68 13.14 -3.43 11.85
N SER A 69 14.08 -4.29 11.44
CA SER A 69 15.11 -3.93 10.45
C SER A 69 14.50 -3.63 9.08
N ALA A 70 13.60 -4.48 8.59
CA ALA A 70 12.91 -4.28 7.34
C ALA A 70 12.03 -3.02 7.36
N SER A 71 11.27 -2.82 8.44
CA SER A 71 10.43 -1.62 8.63
C SER A 71 11.27 -0.35 8.73
N PHE A 72 12.43 -0.38 9.38
CA PHE A 72 13.33 0.76 9.47
C PHE A 72 13.88 1.15 8.10
N ILE A 73 14.37 0.18 7.32
CA ILE A 73 14.87 0.43 5.95
C ILE A 73 13.76 1.03 5.08
N ALA A 74 12.58 0.44 5.09
CA ALA A 74 11.44 0.95 4.33
C ALA A 74 11.06 2.38 4.75
N THR A 75 11.05 2.67 6.06
CA THR A 75 10.74 4.01 6.58
C THR A 75 11.78 5.04 6.15
N VAL A 76 13.06 4.69 6.15
CA VAL A 76 14.13 5.60 5.71
C VAL A 76 14.02 5.89 4.21
N VAL A 77 13.81 4.85 3.39
CA VAL A 77 13.72 5.00 1.93
C VAL A 77 12.50 5.84 1.54
N ILE A 78 11.30 5.46 2.01
CA ILE A 78 10.07 6.17 1.67
C ILE A 78 10.02 7.55 2.33
N GLY A 79 10.43 7.64 3.60
CA GLY A 79 10.43 8.89 4.35
C GLY A 79 11.37 9.94 3.77
N SER A 80 12.52 9.54 3.20
CA SER A 80 13.42 10.49 2.54
C SER A 80 12.79 11.17 1.33
N GLY A 81 12.01 10.43 0.53
CA GLY A 81 11.26 10.98 -0.60
C GLY A 81 10.19 11.99 -0.14
N ILE A 82 9.41 11.63 0.88
CA ILE A 82 8.37 12.51 1.46
C ILE A 82 8.98 13.79 2.04
N ILE A 83 10.10 13.69 2.76
CA ILE A 83 10.79 14.85 3.33
C ILE A 83 11.31 15.76 2.20
N ALA A 84 11.85 15.18 1.13
CA ALA A 84 12.28 15.93 -0.04
C ALA A 84 11.11 16.65 -0.71
N ASP A 85 9.95 16.00 -0.89
CA ASP A 85 8.75 16.62 -1.43
C ASP A 85 8.24 17.78 -0.55
N ILE A 86 8.21 17.61 0.77
CA ILE A 86 7.88 18.70 1.70
C ILE A 86 8.83 19.88 1.50
N GLY A 87 10.11 19.62 1.25
CA GLY A 87 11.12 20.63 0.95
C GLY A 87 10.78 21.48 -0.28
N THR A 88 10.07 20.93 -1.26
CA THR A 88 9.63 21.66 -2.47
C THR A 88 8.43 22.59 -2.26
N SER A 89 7.80 22.58 -1.08
CA SER A 89 6.57 23.35 -0.81
C SER A 89 6.71 24.86 -1.00
N ASN A 90 7.94 25.39 -0.92
CA ASN A 90 8.25 26.80 -1.10
C ASN A 90 8.89 27.09 -2.48
N TRP A 91 8.89 26.13 -3.39
CA TRP A 91 9.42 26.32 -4.73
C TRP A 91 8.51 27.21 -5.57
N GLU A 92 9.11 27.98 -6.46
CA GLU A 92 8.39 28.95 -7.27
C GLU A 92 7.77 28.29 -8.51
N PRO A 93 6.50 28.57 -8.83
CA PRO A 93 5.86 28.07 -10.02
C PRO A 93 6.31 28.85 -11.26
N VAL A 94 6.48 28.14 -12.37
CA VAL A 94 6.75 28.72 -13.69
C VAL A 94 6.03 27.90 -14.75
N ASP A 95 5.67 28.54 -15.87
CA ASP A 95 5.08 27.83 -17.00
C ASP A 95 6.14 26.99 -17.73
N GLY A 96 5.79 25.76 -18.03
CA GLY A 96 6.61 24.81 -18.75
C GLY A 96 5.80 24.05 -19.80
N VAL A 97 6.48 23.26 -20.60
CA VAL A 97 5.89 22.45 -21.67
C VAL A 97 6.45 21.05 -21.64
N ILE A 98 5.59 20.04 -21.77
CA ILE A 98 6.00 18.65 -21.94
C ILE A 98 6.71 18.48 -23.29
N LYS A 99 7.92 17.95 -23.24
CA LYS A 99 8.74 17.66 -24.43
C LYS A 99 8.53 16.25 -24.92
N SER A 100 8.42 15.31 -23.99
CA SER A 100 8.13 13.92 -24.28
C SER A 100 7.53 13.25 -23.05
N SER A 101 6.69 12.27 -23.29
CA SER A 101 6.13 11.38 -22.30
C SER A 101 6.04 9.98 -22.85
N GLY A 102 6.16 8.98 -22.01
CA GLY A 102 6.02 7.59 -22.41
C GLY A 102 6.08 6.63 -21.24
N VAL A 103 5.54 5.46 -21.44
CA VAL A 103 5.52 4.37 -20.46
C VAL A 103 6.40 3.23 -20.96
N SER A 104 7.41 2.87 -20.18
CA SER A 104 8.16 1.62 -20.39
C SER A 104 7.54 0.51 -19.55
N SER A 105 7.59 -0.73 -20.03
CA SER A 105 7.11 -1.90 -19.29
C SER A 105 8.21 -2.92 -19.10
N SER A 106 8.22 -3.53 -17.91
CA SER A 106 9.09 -4.66 -17.60
C SER A 106 8.24 -5.81 -17.05
N THR A 107 8.46 -7.01 -17.55
CA THR A 107 7.76 -8.21 -17.07
C THR A 107 8.75 -9.06 -16.27
N ASP A 108 8.37 -9.42 -15.05
CA ASP A 108 9.14 -10.34 -14.22
C ASP A 108 8.95 -11.80 -14.66
N GLY A 109 9.77 -12.70 -14.10
CA GLY A 109 9.72 -14.13 -14.41
C GLY A 109 8.45 -14.84 -13.90
N GLU A 110 7.64 -14.18 -13.09
CA GLU A 110 6.38 -14.69 -12.52
C GLU A 110 5.14 -14.19 -13.30
N GLY A 111 5.35 -13.39 -14.35
CA GLY A 111 4.29 -12.86 -15.22
C GLY A 111 3.69 -11.53 -14.74
N GLY A 112 4.23 -10.92 -13.68
CA GLY A 112 3.89 -9.56 -13.25
C GLY A 112 4.46 -8.55 -14.23
N THR A 113 3.64 -7.56 -14.67
CA THR A 113 4.09 -6.47 -15.54
C THR A 113 4.07 -5.17 -14.75
N THR A 114 5.21 -4.49 -14.71
CA THR A 114 5.41 -3.19 -14.09
C THR A 114 5.57 -2.14 -15.18
N TYR A 115 4.92 -1.00 -15.02
CA TYR A 115 4.97 0.14 -15.96
C TYR A 115 5.65 1.32 -15.29
N CYS A 116 6.63 1.93 -15.98
CA CYS A 116 7.37 3.08 -15.49
C CYS A 116 7.06 4.29 -16.39
N LEU A 117 6.53 5.36 -15.81
CA LEU A 117 6.27 6.61 -16.50
C LEU A 117 7.57 7.42 -16.60
N HIS A 118 7.89 7.87 -17.80
CA HIS A 118 8.98 8.79 -18.10
C HIS A 118 8.39 10.06 -18.69
N VAL A 119 8.68 11.21 -18.08
CA VAL A 119 8.26 12.52 -18.54
C VAL A 119 9.49 13.41 -18.67
N SER A 120 9.57 14.17 -19.76
CA SER A 120 10.55 15.24 -19.91
C SER A 120 9.82 16.55 -20.22
N TYR A 121 10.21 17.62 -19.57
CA TYR A 121 9.60 18.94 -19.74
C TYR A 121 10.65 20.04 -19.76
N GLN A 122 10.27 21.19 -20.31
CA GLN A 122 11.13 22.35 -20.45
C GLN A 122 10.45 23.59 -19.87
N TYR A 123 11.21 24.43 -19.19
CA TYR A 123 10.75 25.69 -18.61
C TYR A 123 11.83 26.78 -18.69
N THR A 124 11.47 28.02 -18.48
CA THR A 124 12.39 29.17 -18.59
C THR A 124 12.35 30.01 -17.33
N VAL A 125 13.53 30.22 -16.70
CA VAL A 125 13.69 31.09 -15.54
C VAL A 125 14.75 32.12 -15.84
N GLY A 126 14.43 33.40 -15.64
CA GLY A 126 15.39 34.51 -15.87
C GLY A 126 15.95 34.58 -17.29
N GLY A 127 15.19 34.11 -18.30
CA GLY A 127 15.60 34.07 -19.70
C GLY A 127 16.51 32.90 -20.07
N LYS A 128 16.81 31.99 -19.16
CA LYS A 128 17.54 30.75 -19.41
C LYS A 128 16.58 29.56 -19.38
N THR A 129 16.71 28.69 -20.34
CA THR A 129 15.90 27.49 -20.48
C THR A 129 16.54 26.33 -19.75
N TYR A 130 15.71 25.53 -19.05
CA TYR A 130 16.08 24.35 -18.31
C TYR A 130 15.19 23.18 -18.72
N ASP A 131 15.71 21.99 -18.61
CA ASP A 131 14.99 20.74 -18.82
C ASP A 131 14.82 20.03 -17.46
N GLY A 132 13.68 19.38 -17.26
CA GLY A 132 13.37 18.56 -16.09
C GLY A 132 12.72 17.25 -16.49
N ASP A 133 12.80 16.27 -15.60
CA ASP A 133 12.27 14.91 -15.80
C ASP A 133 11.58 14.34 -14.56
N ARG A 134 11.54 15.10 -13.46
CA ARG A 134 11.02 14.65 -12.18
C ARG A 134 9.59 15.10 -11.97
N ILE A 135 8.70 14.15 -11.65
CA ILE A 135 7.32 14.47 -11.27
C ILE A 135 7.28 14.93 -9.81
N SER A 136 7.82 14.15 -8.89
CA SER A 136 8.06 14.50 -7.48
C SER A 136 9.22 13.64 -6.96
N TYR A 137 9.72 13.89 -5.76
CA TYR A 137 10.78 13.08 -5.16
C TYR A 137 10.27 11.72 -4.68
N SER A 138 9.03 11.64 -4.21
CA SER A 138 8.42 10.40 -3.74
C SER A 138 7.92 9.50 -4.87
N THR A 139 7.59 10.08 -6.04
CA THR A 139 7.10 9.37 -7.23
C THR A 139 8.09 9.34 -8.38
N GLU A 140 9.36 9.65 -8.11
CA GLU A 140 10.42 9.56 -9.11
C GLU A 140 10.45 8.18 -9.74
N ASN A 141 10.26 8.10 -11.07
CA ASN A 141 10.17 6.86 -11.83
C ASN A 141 9.14 5.87 -11.24
N SER A 142 7.93 6.34 -10.91
CA SER A 142 6.89 5.49 -10.35
C SER A 142 6.57 4.31 -11.25
N CYS A 143 7.26 3.21 -10.98
CA CYS A 143 7.06 1.95 -11.66
C CYS A 143 6.03 1.14 -10.87
N ASN A 144 4.86 0.94 -11.43
CA ASN A 144 3.80 0.17 -10.80
C ASN A 144 2.90 -0.50 -11.85
N SER A 145 2.03 -1.40 -11.42
CA SER A 145 1.11 -2.10 -12.34
C SER A 145 -0.05 -1.24 -12.84
N TRP A 146 -0.27 -0.05 -12.28
CA TRP A 146 -1.42 0.84 -12.56
C TRP A 146 -1.09 1.96 -13.54
N SER A 147 0.20 2.25 -13.75
CA SER A 147 0.68 3.35 -14.60
C SER A 147 0.68 3.05 -16.10
N LYS A 148 -0.11 2.06 -16.57
CA LYS A 148 -0.12 1.63 -17.96
C LYS A 148 -0.41 2.75 -18.96
N ASN A 149 -1.24 3.72 -18.56
CA ASN A 149 -1.65 4.86 -19.40
C ASN A 149 -1.32 6.20 -18.72
N ALA A 150 -0.32 6.23 -17.85
CA ALA A 150 0.00 7.43 -17.07
C ALA A 150 0.57 8.56 -17.96
N ASP A 151 1.06 8.24 -19.15
CA ASP A 151 1.49 9.19 -20.17
C ASP A 151 0.34 9.99 -20.81
N ASP A 152 -0.91 9.48 -20.73
CA ASP A 152 -2.09 10.22 -21.20
C ASP A 152 -2.29 11.54 -20.42
N ASP A 153 -1.81 11.62 -19.17
CA ASP A 153 -1.86 12.81 -18.33
C ASP A 153 -0.83 13.87 -18.73
N TYR A 154 0.22 13.47 -19.48
CA TYR A 154 1.36 14.32 -19.86
C TYR A 154 1.64 14.28 -21.38
N PRO A 155 0.65 14.57 -22.25
CA PRO A 155 0.89 14.52 -23.69
C PRO A 155 1.91 15.57 -24.13
N GLU A 156 2.69 15.25 -25.15
CA GLU A 156 3.68 16.15 -25.73
C GLU A 156 3.04 17.48 -26.17
N GLY A 157 3.71 18.57 -25.84
CA GLY A 157 3.24 19.94 -26.13
C GLY A 157 2.23 20.48 -25.10
N LYS A 158 1.83 19.71 -24.10
CA LYS A 158 0.96 20.19 -23.02
C LYS A 158 1.68 21.27 -22.20
N GLU A 159 1.01 22.37 -21.98
CA GLU A 159 1.42 23.40 -21.02
C GLU A 159 1.14 22.91 -19.60
N ILE A 160 2.14 23.06 -18.72
CA ILE A 160 2.10 22.60 -17.33
C ILE A 160 2.75 23.64 -16.42
N THR A 161 2.41 23.59 -15.15
CA THR A 161 3.12 24.35 -14.12
C THR A 161 4.30 23.49 -13.62
N VAL A 162 5.49 24.06 -13.63
CA VAL A 162 6.74 23.49 -13.11
C VAL A 162 7.11 24.28 -11.85
N TYR A 163 7.48 23.57 -10.80
CA TYR A 163 7.99 24.16 -9.57
C TYR A 163 9.49 23.99 -9.53
N TYR A 164 10.25 25.10 -9.41
CA TYR A 164 11.71 25.07 -9.42
C TYR A 164 12.29 25.63 -8.10
N ASP A 165 13.49 25.18 -7.75
CA ASP A 165 14.23 25.72 -6.61
C ASP A 165 14.81 27.11 -6.96
N PRO A 166 14.37 28.20 -6.28
CA PRO A 166 14.91 29.53 -6.54
C PRO A 166 16.43 29.63 -6.34
N SER A 167 17.01 28.80 -5.47
CA SER A 167 18.46 28.77 -5.22
C SER A 167 19.23 27.96 -6.27
N ASN A 168 18.56 26.99 -6.91
CA ASN A 168 19.13 26.16 -7.98
C ASN A 168 18.10 25.90 -9.08
N PRO A 169 17.89 26.83 -10.03
CA PRO A 169 16.86 26.72 -11.05
C PRO A 169 16.97 25.52 -12.01
N SER A 170 17.97 24.68 -11.90
CA SER A 170 18.04 23.41 -12.61
C SER A 170 17.31 22.26 -11.91
N GLU A 171 16.96 22.43 -10.63
CA GLU A 171 16.14 21.48 -9.88
C GLU A 171 14.67 21.86 -9.99
N SER A 172 13.83 20.93 -10.42
CA SER A 172 12.41 21.18 -10.63
C SER A 172 11.58 19.92 -10.45
N VAL A 173 10.30 20.12 -10.17
CA VAL A 173 9.29 19.06 -10.06
C VAL A 173 7.97 19.52 -10.69
N LEU A 174 7.13 18.59 -11.13
CA LEU A 174 5.77 18.88 -11.59
C LEU A 174 4.76 18.94 -10.44
N GLN A 175 5.03 18.24 -9.35
CA GLN A 175 4.17 18.19 -8.18
C GLN A 175 5.00 18.61 -6.95
N SER A 176 4.65 19.74 -6.34
CA SER A 176 5.36 20.26 -5.18
C SER A 176 4.66 19.89 -3.86
N GLY A 177 5.42 19.81 -2.77
CA GLY A 177 4.92 19.49 -1.44
C GLY A 177 4.29 18.12 -1.37
N LEU A 178 3.21 17.98 -0.62
CA LEU A 178 2.51 16.70 -0.43
C LEU A 178 1.61 16.28 -1.61
N ALA A 179 1.56 17.05 -2.69
CA ALA A 179 0.74 16.71 -3.87
C ALA A 179 1.20 15.42 -4.58
N GLY A 180 2.49 15.06 -4.43
CA GLY A 180 3.05 13.81 -4.97
C GLY A 180 2.96 12.62 -4.01
N VAL A 181 2.46 12.81 -2.78
CA VAL A 181 2.40 11.75 -1.77
C VAL A 181 1.06 11.01 -1.87
N ASP A 182 1.09 9.81 -2.40
CA ASP A 182 -0.08 8.94 -2.47
C ASP A 182 -0.55 8.51 -1.07
N PHE A 183 -1.89 8.40 -0.90
CA PHE A 183 -2.50 7.84 0.32
C PHE A 183 -1.90 6.48 0.70
N PHE A 184 -1.48 5.69 -0.27
CA PHE A 184 -0.83 4.40 -0.05
C PHE A 184 0.51 4.52 0.70
N MET A 185 1.26 5.60 0.47
CA MET A 185 2.50 5.88 1.22
C MET A 185 2.23 6.15 2.71
N CYS A 186 1.10 6.75 3.06
CA CYS A 186 0.71 6.94 4.46
C CYS A 186 0.47 5.61 5.19
N CYS A 187 0.02 4.56 4.49
CA CYS A 187 -0.17 3.24 5.08
C CYS A 187 1.15 2.60 5.55
N PHE A 188 2.29 2.96 4.95
CA PHE A 188 3.60 2.47 5.39
C PHE A 188 3.97 2.92 6.80
N CYS A 189 3.36 3.98 7.34
CA CYS A 189 3.55 4.40 8.73
C CYS A 189 3.05 3.36 9.74
N ILE A 190 2.17 2.43 9.34
CA ILE A 190 1.65 1.36 10.20
C ILE A 190 2.73 0.33 10.52
N PHE A 191 3.64 0.04 9.58
CA PHE A 191 4.69 -0.97 9.75
C PHE A 191 5.64 -0.69 10.92
N PRO A 192 6.19 0.54 11.11
CA PRO A 192 6.99 0.85 12.27
C PRO A 192 6.19 0.82 13.58
N LEU A 193 4.89 1.13 13.57
CA LEU A 193 4.04 1.01 14.76
C LEU A 193 3.85 -0.45 15.18
N ILE A 194 3.66 -1.36 14.21
CA ILE A 194 3.65 -2.81 14.46
C ILE A 194 5.01 -3.25 15.03
N GLY A 195 6.11 -2.76 14.46
CA GLY A 195 7.47 -3.04 14.94
C GLY A 195 7.68 -2.62 16.41
N LEU A 196 7.21 -1.43 16.78
CA LEU A 196 7.26 -0.95 18.17
C LEU A 196 6.42 -1.81 19.11
N PHE A 197 5.24 -2.23 18.68
CA PHE A 197 4.38 -3.13 19.44
C PHE A 197 5.05 -4.49 19.67
N LEU A 198 5.63 -5.09 18.62
CA LEU A 198 6.36 -6.35 18.71
C LEU A 198 7.57 -6.25 19.65
N LEU A 199 8.30 -5.13 19.58
CA LEU A 199 9.43 -4.86 20.45
C LEU A 199 9.01 -4.76 21.90
N PHE A 200 7.91 -4.05 22.19
CA PHE A 200 7.35 -3.96 23.53
C PHE A 200 6.88 -5.33 24.05
N ALA A 201 6.21 -6.13 23.21
CA ALA A 201 5.76 -7.49 23.56
C ALA A 201 6.95 -8.41 23.84
N SER A 202 8.01 -8.35 23.05
CA SER A 202 9.24 -9.14 23.23
C SER A 202 9.96 -8.80 24.53
N ILE A 203 10.04 -7.50 24.87
CA ILE A 203 10.63 -7.03 26.13
C ILE A 203 9.78 -7.50 27.31
N SER A 204 8.47 -7.33 27.25
CA SER A 204 7.54 -7.75 28.32
C SER A 204 7.63 -9.25 28.56
N SER A 205 7.62 -10.07 27.52
CA SER A 205 7.78 -11.52 27.62
C SER A 205 9.10 -11.91 28.26
N THR A 206 10.19 -11.20 27.88
CA THR A 206 11.51 -11.44 28.45
C THR A 206 11.55 -11.11 29.96
N ILE A 207 10.97 -9.99 30.37
CA ILE A 207 10.91 -9.58 31.78
C ILE A 207 10.11 -10.60 32.59
N THR A 208 8.96 -11.05 32.09
CA THR A 208 8.13 -12.06 32.76
C THR A 208 8.91 -13.37 32.93
N TYR A 209 9.57 -13.83 31.88
CA TYR A 209 10.39 -15.04 31.93
C TYR A 209 11.49 -14.98 33.01
N TYR A 210 12.19 -13.84 33.15
CA TYR A 210 13.23 -13.70 34.17
C TYR A 210 12.68 -13.47 35.58
N LYS A 211 11.44 -13.01 35.74
CA LYS A 211 10.78 -12.80 37.02
C LYS A 211 10.27 -14.10 37.64
N GLU A 212 9.88 -15.07 36.81
CA GLU A 212 9.35 -16.38 37.24
C GLU A 212 10.46 -17.41 37.50
N ARG A 213 11.70 -17.10 37.21
CA ARG A 213 12.88 -17.96 37.36
C ARG A 213 13.69 -17.55 38.60
#